data_8dc303a9c4b1d1b51b72105362786c11
#
_entry.id   8dc303a9c4b1d1b51b72105362786c11
#
_cell.length_a   1.000
_cell.length_b   1.000
_cell.length_c   1.000
_cell.angle_alpha   90.00
_cell.angle_beta   90.00
_cell.angle_gamma   90.00
#
_symmetry.space_group_name_H-M   'P 1'
#
loop_
_entity.id
_entity.type
_entity.pdbx_description
1 polymer ?
#
loop_
_entity_poly.entity_id
_entity_poly.type
_entity_poly.pdbx_seq_one_letter_code
_entity_poly.pdbx_strand_id
1 'polypeptide(L)'
;RLMQEIRLLQRTEGREVEEPFQKGQKGSSAMPHKRNPILAERICGLARVLSGYASTAEYNIPLWHERDISHSGAERVILPDSTALVEYMLLKSAFVVENLQVHEKNCERVLESTHGLLFSSRALLTVTSSAKISREDAYAIVQQAAMETWANPEQGNLRQRLERHASLSAISKADWDQVFDARSFLTHIDGIFGRVPHPPTPSP
;
A
#
# COMPACT_ATOMS: atom_id res chain seq x y z
N ARG A 1 4.94 8.35 -3.78
CA ARG A 1 4.08 7.16 -3.62
C ARG A 1 4.33 6.46 -2.28
N LEU A 2 5.58 6.04 -1.96
CA LEU A 2 5.91 5.36 -0.69
C LEU A 2 5.43 6.15 0.54
N MET A 3 5.76 7.42 0.63
CA MET A 3 5.35 8.27 1.76
C MET A 3 3.82 8.48 1.83
N GLN A 4 3.13 8.46 0.71
CA GLN A 4 1.67 8.49 0.69
C GLN A 4 1.09 7.22 1.32
N GLU A 5 1.68 6.06 1.05
CA GLU A 5 1.27 4.79 1.65
C GLU A 5 1.47 4.78 3.17
N ILE A 6 2.63 5.24 3.65
CA ILE A 6 2.89 5.35 5.09
C ILE A 6 1.84 6.25 5.77
N ARG A 7 1.45 7.38 5.16
CA ARG A 7 0.38 8.24 5.68
C ARG A 7 -0.96 7.51 5.77
N LEU A 8 -1.29 6.69 4.78
CA LEU A 8 -2.54 5.91 4.75
C LEU A 8 -2.55 4.82 5.84
N LEU A 9 -1.44 4.11 6.01
CA LEU A 9 -1.31 3.05 7.01
C LEU A 9 -1.25 3.58 8.44
N GLN A 10 -0.83 4.83 8.64
CA GLN A 10 -0.78 5.47 9.97
C GLN A 10 -2.12 6.05 10.44
N ARG A 11 -3.18 5.99 9.63
CA ARG A 11 -4.50 6.48 10.04
C ARG A 11 -4.99 5.79 11.30
N THR A 12 -5.78 6.51 12.10
CA THR A 12 -6.31 6.03 13.39
C THR A 12 -7.07 4.70 13.27
N GLU A 13 -7.79 4.50 12.17
CA GLU A 13 -8.60 3.30 11.92
C GLU A 13 -7.73 2.05 11.71
N GLY A 14 -6.59 2.20 11.03
CA GLY A 14 -5.65 1.12 10.76
C GLY A 14 -4.54 1.03 11.79
N ARG A 15 -3.70 2.06 11.85
CA ARG A 15 -2.46 2.12 12.64
C ARG A 15 -1.56 0.91 12.39
N GLU A 16 -1.43 0.53 11.14
CA GLU A 16 -0.64 -0.63 10.72
C GLU A 16 0.85 -0.33 10.78
N VAL A 17 1.23 0.93 10.46
CA VAL A 17 2.59 1.43 10.64
C VAL A 17 2.57 2.83 11.25
N GLU A 18 3.68 3.24 11.85
CA GLU A 18 3.90 4.62 12.31
C GLU A 18 5.31 5.09 11.94
N GLU A 19 5.44 6.40 11.62
CA GLU A 19 6.75 7.05 11.54
C GLU A 19 7.51 6.92 12.86
N PRO A 20 8.85 6.92 12.83
CA PRO A 20 9.64 6.97 14.05
C PRO A 20 9.31 8.22 14.84
N PHE A 21 8.95 8.05 16.11
CA PHE A 21 8.66 9.13 17.03
C PHE A 21 9.81 9.26 18.05
N GLN A 22 10.54 10.35 17.99
CA GLN A 22 11.71 10.56 18.85
C GLN A 22 11.29 10.87 20.29
N LYS A 23 12.08 10.39 21.25
CA LYS A 23 11.87 10.69 22.67
C LYS A 23 11.92 12.20 22.89
N GLY A 24 10.85 12.78 23.44
CA GLY A 24 10.71 14.23 23.63
C GLY A 24 10.11 15.00 22.46
N GLN A 25 9.82 14.35 21.34
CA GLN A 25 9.10 14.97 20.24
C GLN A 25 7.65 15.26 20.67
N LYS A 26 7.18 16.49 20.39
CA LYS A 26 5.79 16.89 20.63
C LYS A 26 5.00 16.72 19.32
N GLY A 27 4.00 15.84 19.32
CA GLY A 27 3.14 15.65 18.15
C GLY A 27 2.07 16.76 18.00
N SER A 28 1.72 17.41 19.12
CA SER A 28 0.73 18.49 19.15
C SER A 28 0.91 19.29 20.45
N SER A 29 0.61 20.59 20.39
CA SER A 29 0.57 21.45 21.57
C SER A 29 -0.68 21.20 22.44
N ALA A 30 -1.76 20.68 21.86
CA ALA A 30 -3.05 20.50 22.53
C ALA A 30 -3.36 19.03 22.88
N MET A 31 -2.85 18.07 22.11
CA MET A 31 -3.12 16.64 22.29
C MET A 31 -1.83 15.86 22.46
N PRO A 32 -1.40 15.52 23.69
CA PRO A 32 -0.09 14.89 23.95
C PRO A 32 0.12 13.52 23.27
N HIS A 33 -0.98 12.80 22.99
CA HIS A 33 -0.96 11.48 22.37
C HIS A 33 -0.95 11.51 20.83
N LYS A 34 -1.15 12.70 20.22
CA LYS A 34 -1.26 12.83 18.76
C LYS A 34 0.10 12.58 18.10
N ARG A 35 0.12 11.61 17.19
CA ARG A 35 1.28 11.27 16.36
C ARG A 35 0.89 11.38 14.89
N ASN A 36 1.39 12.41 14.23
CA ASN A 36 1.15 12.63 12.81
C ASN A 36 2.34 12.14 11.99
N PRO A 37 2.14 11.64 10.75
CA PRO A 37 3.20 11.29 9.83
C PRO A 37 3.82 12.56 9.19
N ILE A 38 4.51 13.38 10.02
CA ILE A 38 4.97 14.72 9.64
C ILE A 38 6.02 14.68 8.52
N LEU A 39 6.93 13.70 8.56
CA LEU A 39 7.96 13.57 7.53
C LEU A 39 7.34 13.12 6.21
N ALA A 40 6.45 12.12 6.24
CA ALA A 40 5.76 11.66 5.06
C ALA A 40 4.84 12.74 4.46
N GLU A 41 4.14 13.52 5.30
CA GLU A 41 3.34 14.67 4.86
C GLU A 41 4.21 15.73 4.16
N ARG A 42 5.34 16.08 4.75
CA ARG A 42 6.30 17.04 4.20
C ARG A 42 6.85 16.57 2.85
N ILE A 43 7.30 15.32 2.77
CA ILE A 43 7.82 14.75 1.53
C ILE A 43 6.75 14.74 0.43
N CYS A 44 5.50 14.39 0.76
CA CYS A 44 4.38 14.47 -0.19
C CYS A 44 4.10 15.91 -0.66
N GLY A 45 4.29 16.90 0.21
CA GLY A 45 4.20 18.33 -0.13
C GLY A 45 5.30 18.75 -1.08
N LEU A 46 6.56 18.41 -0.78
CA LEU A 46 7.73 18.73 -1.60
C LEU A 46 7.70 18.06 -2.97
N ALA A 47 7.14 16.87 -3.09
CA ALA A 47 6.94 16.21 -4.38
C ALA A 47 6.08 17.05 -5.35
N ARG A 48 5.12 17.82 -4.83
CA ARG A 48 4.31 18.75 -5.66
C ARG A 48 5.13 19.94 -6.14
N VAL A 49 6.06 20.43 -5.33
CA VAL A 49 6.99 21.50 -5.73
C VAL A 49 7.88 21.00 -6.87
N LEU A 50 8.47 19.82 -6.74
CA LEU A 50 9.27 19.20 -7.80
C LEU A 50 8.49 19.00 -9.10
N SER A 51 7.21 18.61 -9.02
CA SER A 51 6.34 18.53 -10.21
C SER A 51 6.17 19.88 -10.89
N GLY A 52 6.06 20.97 -10.13
CA GLY A 52 6.04 22.34 -10.67
C GLY A 52 7.35 22.71 -11.36
N TYR A 53 8.49 22.32 -10.78
CA TYR A 53 9.80 22.56 -11.40
C TYR A 53 9.99 21.74 -12.68
N ALA A 54 9.54 20.49 -12.70
CA ALA A 54 9.55 19.68 -13.91
C ALA A 54 8.73 20.32 -15.03
N SER A 55 7.52 20.80 -14.73
CA SER A 55 6.70 21.53 -15.70
C SER A 55 7.39 22.82 -16.19
N THR A 56 8.03 23.55 -15.29
CA THR A 56 8.81 24.74 -15.69
C THR A 56 9.94 24.37 -16.66
N ALA A 57 10.64 23.25 -16.41
CA ALA A 57 11.70 22.76 -17.28
C ALA A 57 11.17 22.37 -18.68
N GLU A 58 9.98 21.78 -18.77
CA GLU A 58 9.32 21.48 -20.04
C GLU A 58 9.01 22.76 -20.84
N TYR A 59 8.56 23.82 -20.18
CA TYR A 59 8.32 25.12 -20.83
C TYR A 59 9.60 25.86 -21.24
N ASN A 60 10.78 25.44 -20.79
CA ASN A 60 12.06 25.98 -21.22
C ASN A 60 12.56 25.37 -22.55
N ILE A 61 11.90 24.33 -23.07
CA ILE A 61 12.32 23.65 -24.32
C ILE A 61 12.08 24.52 -25.55
N PRO A 62 10.87 25.11 -25.78
CA PRO A 62 10.64 25.96 -26.93
C PRO A 62 11.27 27.33 -26.71
N LEU A 63 12.23 27.70 -27.57
CA LEU A 63 12.90 29.01 -27.60
C LEU A 63 12.50 29.74 -28.86
N TRP A 64 12.65 31.10 -28.86
CA TRP A 64 12.39 31.94 -30.03
C TRP A 64 13.55 31.89 -31.02
N HIS A 65 13.21 31.81 -32.29
CA HIS A 65 14.15 31.67 -33.40
C HIS A 65 15.13 30.51 -33.17
N GLU A 66 16.44 30.74 -33.31
CA GLU A 66 17.45 29.72 -33.04
C GLU A 66 17.75 29.56 -31.55
N ARG A 67 17.65 30.63 -30.79
CA ARG A 67 17.82 30.65 -29.34
C ARG A 67 17.44 32.01 -28.73
N ASP A 68 16.86 32.00 -27.55
CA ASP A 68 16.76 33.15 -26.65
C ASP A 68 17.28 32.78 -25.25
N ILE A 69 17.18 33.66 -24.24
CA ILE A 69 17.73 33.46 -22.90
C ILE A 69 16.61 33.29 -21.85
N SER A 70 15.36 33.15 -22.24
CA SER A 70 14.22 33.08 -21.30
C SER A 70 14.33 31.93 -20.32
N HIS A 71 14.87 30.77 -20.73
CA HIS A 71 15.08 29.58 -19.90
C HIS A 71 16.10 29.81 -18.79
N SER A 72 17.14 30.60 -19.00
CA SER A 72 18.28 30.76 -18.10
C SER A 72 17.88 31.29 -16.70
N GLY A 73 16.95 32.24 -16.64
CA GLY A 73 16.44 32.75 -15.37
C GLY A 73 15.70 31.70 -14.56
N ALA A 74 14.85 30.90 -15.21
CA ALA A 74 14.10 29.81 -14.59
C ALA A 74 15.03 28.70 -14.10
N GLU A 75 15.99 28.28 -14.91
CA GLU A 75 16.93 27.19 -14.58
C GLU A 75 17.81 27.51 -13.37
N ARG A 76 18.15 28.77 -13.16
CA ARG A 76 18.90 29.21 -11.95
C ARG A 76 18.13 29.00 -10.66
N VAL A 77 16.81 28.89 -10.71
CA VAL A 77 15.96 28.60 -9.58
C VAL A 77 15.70 27.09 -9.49
N ILE A 78 15.17 26.51 -10.57
CA ILE A 78 14.65 25.15 -10.52
C ILE A 78 15.75 24.09 -10.37
N LEU A 79 16.93 24.26 -10.94
CA LEU A 79 18.00 23.25 -10.89
C LEU A 79 18.61 23.10 -9.48
N PRO A 80 19.12 24.18 -8.83
CA PRO A 80 19.68 24.05 -7.48
C PRO A 80 18.62 23.63 -6.45
N ASP A 81 17.41 24.19 -6.53
CA ASP A 81 16.35 23.84 -5.59
C ASP A 81 15.88 22.38 -5.77
N SER A 82 15.74 21.90 -7.02
CA SER A 82 15.34 20.52 -7.25
C SER A 82 16.35 19.53 -6.69
N THR A 83 17.65 19.76 -6.90
CA THR A 83 18.69 18.87 -6.40
C THR A 83 18.72 18.83 -4.86
N ALA A 84 18.63 20.00 -4.20
CA ALA A 84 18.57 20.08 -2.75
C ALA A 84 17.30 19.42 -2.17
N LEU A 85 16.14 19.64 -2.80
CA LEU A 85 14.87 19.02 -2.39
C LEU A 85 14.91 17.50 -2.54
N VAL A 86 15.42 16.99 -3.66
CA VAL A 86 15.52 15.54 -3.90
C VAL A 86 16.44 14.89 -2.88
N GLU A 87 17.62 15.46 -2.62
CA GLU A 87 18.54 14.96 -1.59
C GLU A 87 17.85 14.90 -0.22
N TYR A 88 17.23 15.99 0.20
CA TYR A 88 16.50 16.04 1.46
C TYR A 88 15.41 14.98 1.54
N MET A 89 14.60 14.85 0.47
CA MET A 89 13.49 13.89 0.42
C MET A 89 14.01 12.46 0.49
N LEU A 90 15.10 12.12 -0.21
CA LEU A 90 15.69 10.78 -0.19
C LEU A 90 16.25 10.44 1.19
N LEU A 91 17.03 11.33 1.80
CA LEU A 91 17.58 11.12 3.15
C LEU A 91 16.49 10.93 4.20
N LYS A 92 15.44 11.77 4.15
CA LYS A 92 14.31 11.64 5.09
C LYS A 92 13.45 10.40 4.82
N SER A 93 13.29 10.01 3.55
CA SER A 93 12.59 8.77 3.21
C SER A 93 13.35 7.53 3.70
N ALA A 94 14.67 7.49 3.52
CA ALA A 94 15.51 6.43 4.05
C ALA A 94 15.37 6.33 5.58
N PHE A 95 15.51 7.45 6.28
CA PHE A 95 15.34 7.50 7.74
C PHE A 95 13.97 6.97 8.20
N VAL A 96 12.88 7.36 7.52
CA VAL A 96 11.53 6.89 7.87
C VAL A 96 11.42 5.38 7.67
N VAL A 97 11.92 4.85 6.56
CA VAL A 97 11.83 3.42 6.25
C VAL A 97 12.69 2.57 7.19
N GLU A 98 13.92 3.01 7.47
CA GLU A 98 14.84 2.33 8.39
C GLU A 98 14.33 2.23 9.83
N ASN A 99 13.51 3.22 10.25
CA ASN A 99 13.00 3.31 11.61
C ASN A 99 11.49 3.12 11.70
N LEU A 100 10.86 2.59 10.65
CA LEU A 100 9.42 2.39 10.59
C LEU A 100 8.96 1.43 11.68
N GLN A 101 7.92 1.83 12.42
CA GLN A 101 7.29 0.98 13.41
C GLN A 101 6.14 0.22 12.76
N VAL A 102 6.22 -1.11 12.73
CA VAL A 102 5.16 -1.98 12.19
C VAL A 102 4.39 -2.60 13.34
N HIS A 103 3.07 -2.48 13.30
CA HIS A 103 2.16 -3.02 14.31
C HIS A 103 1.44 -4.26 13.77
N GLU A 104 2.07 -5.42 13.84
CA GLU A 104 1.58 -6.68 13.27
C GLU A 104 0.14 -6.99 13.68
N LYS A 105 -0.20 -6.83 14.97
CA LYS A 105 -1.57 -7.05 15.47
C LYS A 105 -2.61 -6.15 14.84
N ASN A 106 -2.23 -4.93 14.48
CA ASN A 106 -3.13 -4.03 13.78
C ASN A 106 -3.30 -4.45 12.31
N CYS A 107 -2.22 -4.91 11.67
CA CYS A 107 -2.30 -5.47 10.32
C CYS A 107 -3.23 -6.69 10.28
N GLU A 108 -3.09 -7.61 11.23
CA GLU A 108 -3.98 -8.76 11.38
C GLU A 108 -5.44 -8.33 11.58
N ARG A 109 -5.70 -7.40 12.50
CA ARG A 109 -7.03 -6.86 12.76
C ARG A 109 -7.67 -6.23 11.51
N VAL A 110 -6.89 -5.47 10.73
CA VAL A 110 -7.39 -4.86 9.49
C VAL A 110 -7.70 -5.93 8.45
N LEU A 111 -6.86 -6.94 8.32
CA LEU A 111 -7.07 -8.08 7.44
C LEU A 111 -8.36 -8.85 7.83
N GLU A 112 -8.53 -9.15 9.11
CA GLU A 112 -9.69 -9.85 9.65
C GLU A 112 -11.00 -9.03 9.51
N SER A 113 -10.92 -7.70 9.53
CA SER A 113 -12.09 -6.81 9.37
C SER A 113 -12.79 -6.97 8.02
N THR A 114 -12.13 -7.60 7.05
CA THR A 114 -12.74 -7.97 5.75
C THR A 114 -13.65 -9.19 5.84
N HIS A 115 -13.72 -9.85 7.00
CA HIS A 115 -14.50 -11.08 7.22
C HIS A 115 -14.28 -12.15 6.14
N GLY A 116 -13.06 -12.22 5.60
CA GLY A 116 -12.66 -13.16 4.56
C GLY A 116 -13.02 -12.73 3.13
N LEU A 117 -13.64 -11.58 2.91
CA LEU A 117 -14.01 -11.08 1.57
C LEU A 117 -12.80 -10.86 0.66
N LEU A 118 -11.64 -10.58 1.24
CA LEU A 118 -10.35 -10.50 0.53
C LEU A 118 -10.08 -11.74 -0.32
N PHE A 119 -10.53 -12.92 0.11
CA PHE A 119 -10.28 -14.20 -0.54
C PHE A 119 -11.34 -14.60 -1.57
N SER A 120 -12.35 -13.76 -1.83
CA SER A 120 -13.49 -14.11 -2.69
C SER A 120 -13.09 -14.52 -4.10
N SER A 121 -12.08 -13.89 -4.71
CA SER A 121 -11.59 -14.27 -6.03
C SER A 121 -10.94 -15.67 -6.05
N ARG A 122 -10.20 -16.01 -5.00
CA ARG A 122 -9.58 -17.34 -4.85
C ARG A 122 -10.64 -18.39 -4.57
N ALA A 123 -11.62 -18.07 -3.72
CA ALA A 123 -12.76 -18.94 -3.47
C ALA A 123 -13.49 -19.25 -4.78
N LEU A 124 -13.74 -18.25 -5.63
CA LEU A 124 -14.37 -18.45 -6.93
C LEU A 124 -13.57 -19.41 -7.83
N LEU A 125 -12.24 -19.24 -7.90
CA LEU A 125 -11.40 -20.13 -8.71
C LEU A 125 -11.45 -21.57 -8.19
N THR A 126 -11.37 -21.78 -6.88
CA THR A 126 -11.44 -23.10 -6.26
C THR A 126 -12.82 -23.74 -6.45
N VAL A 127 -13.89 -22.97 -6.26
CA VAL A 127 -15.27 -23.46 -6.49
C VAL A 127 -15.45 -23.88 -7.94
N THR A 128 -14.99 -23.08 -8.90
CA THR A 128 -15.09 -23.40 -10.34
C THR A 128 -14.31 -24.67 -10.70
N SER A 129 -13.13 -24.89 -10.10
CA SER A 129 -12.28 -26.04 -10.45
C SER A 129 -12.68 -27.33 -9.72
N SER A 130 -13.18 -27.25 -8.49
CA SER A 130 -13.35 -28.41 -7.61
C SER A 130 -14.80 -28.88 -7.47
N ALA A 131 -15.79 -27.98 -7.58
CA ALA A 131 -17.19 -28.34 -7.33
C ALA A 131 -17.92 -28.93 -8.55
N LYS A 132 -17.29 -29.03 -9.74
CA LYS A 132 -17.87 -29.52 -10.97
C LYS A 132 -19.21 -28.86 -11.37
N ILE A 133 -19.34 -27.57 -11.06
CA ILE A 133 -20.47 -26.72 -11.42
C ILE A 133 -20.05 -25.71 -12.50
N SER A 134 -21.03 -25.10 -13.16
CA SER A 134 -20.71 -24.06 -14.15
C SER A 134 -20.02 -22.85 -13.52
N ARG A 135 -19.29 -22.10 -14.32
CA ARG A 135 -18.64 -20.86 -13.84
C ARG A 135 -19.68 -19.84 -13.39
N GLU A 136 -20.80 -19.79 -14.07
CA GLU A 136 -21.93 -18.91 -13.77
C GLU A 136 -22.54 -19.24 -12.40
N ASP A 137 -22.76 -20.54 -12.13
CA ASP A 137 -23.29 -21.01 -10.85
C ASP A 137 -22.28 -20.78 -9.72
N ALA A 138 -21.00 -21.07 -9.98
CA ALA A 138 -19.92 -20.79 -9.02
C ALA A 138 -19.87 -19.31 -8.65
N TYR A 139 -19.97 -18.43 -9.66
CA TYR A 139 -19.99 -16.98 -9.44
C TYR A 139 -21.21 -16.56 -8.62
N ALA A 140 -22.40 -17.05 -8.96
CA ALA A 140 -23.63 -16.70 -8.23
C ALA A 140 -23.55 -17.11 -6.75
N ILE A 141 -23.04 -18.32 -6.45
CA ILE A 141 -22.86 -18.83 -5.08
C ILE A 141 -21.89 -17.96 -4.29
N VAL A 142 -20.70 -17.68 -4.86
CA VAL A 142 -19.68 -16.88 -4.17
C VAL A 142 -20.14 -15.44 -4.00
N GLN A 143 -20.80 -14.86 -4.99
CA GLN A 143 -21.36 -13.50 -4.92
C GLN A 143 -22.43 -13.40 -3.84
N GLN A 144 -23.37 -14.34 -3.78
CA GLN A 144 -24.40 -14.36 -2.74
C GLN A 144 -23.76 -14.42 -1.34
N ALA A 145 -22.85 -15.37 -1.11
CA ALA A 145 -22.16 -15.51 0.17
C ALA A 145 -21.36 -14.24 0.55
N ALA A 146 -20.72 -13.60 -0.43
CA ALA A 146 -19.98 -12.37 -0.21
C ALA A 146 -20.90 -11.19 0.15
N MET A 147 -22.00 -11.02 -0.55
CA MET A 147 -22.98 -9.96 -0.27
C MET A 147 -23.64 -10.14 1.10
N GLU A 148 -23.98 -11.38 1.47
CA GLU A 148 -24.50 -11.69 2.80
C GLU A 148 -23.45 -11.43 3.90
N THR A 149 -22.17 -11.73 3.66
CA THR A 149 -21.08 -11.42 4.58
C THR A 149 -20.92 -9.92 4.76
N TRP A 150 -21.00 -9.17 3.68
CA TRP A 150 -20.91 -7.71 3.70
C TRP A 150 -22.07 -7.07 4.48
N ALA A 151 -23.30 -7.58 4.27
CA ALA A 151 -24.50 -7.05 4.92
C ALA A 151 -24.60 -7.45 6.40
N ASN A 152 -24.19 -8.66 6.76
CA ASN A 152 -24.36 -9.24 8.10
C ASN A 152 -23.10 -10.00 8.55
N PRO A 153 -21.99 -9.31 8.80
CA PRO A 153 -20.72 -9.95 9.14
C PRO A 153 -20.76 -10.73 10.47
N GLU A 154 -21.63 -10.31 11.39
CA GLU A 154 -21.82 -10.97 12.70
C GLU A 154 -22.45 -12.37 12.60
N GLN A 155 -23.13 -12.68 11.48
CA GLN A 155 -23.76 -13.98 11.25
C GLN A 155 -22.83 -15.03 10.62
N GLY A 156 -21.58 -14.63 10.37
CA GLY A 156 -20.55 -15.50 9.83
C GLY A 156 -19.74 -14.84 8.71
N ASN A 157 -18.51 -15.29 8.58
CA ASN A 157 -17.58 -14.83 7.55
C ASN A 157 -17.82 -15.56 6.21
N LEU A 158 -17.14 -15.11 5.15
CA LEU A 158 -17.27 -15.68 3.81
C LEU A 158 -16.97 -17.19 3.79
N ARG A 159 -15.91 -17.63 4.48
CA ARG A 159 -15.55 -19.05 4.58
C ARG A 159 -16.69 -19.87 5.13
N GLN A 160 -17.24 -19.50 6.28
CA GLN A 160 -18.30 -20.23 6.97
C GLN A 160 -19.56 -20.34 6.12
N ARG A 161 -19.89 -19.30 5.34
CA ARG A 161 -21.05 -19.33 4.43
C ARG A 161 -20.82 -20.28 3.27
N LEU A 162 -19.64 -20.25 2.66
CA LEU A 162 -19.28 -21.15 1.55
C LEU A 162 -19.23 -22.63 2.00
N GLU A 163 -18.61 -22.92 3.17
CA GLU A 163 -18.53 -24.29 3.72
C GLU A 163 -19.92 -24.88 4.03
N ARG A 164 -20.92 -24.07 4.33
CA ARG A 164 -22.30 -24.51 4.59
C ARG A 164 -23.12 -24.72 3.31
N HIS A 165 -22.65 -24.28 2.16
CA HIS A 165 -23.41 -24.38 0.92
C HIS A 165 -23.39 -25.82 0.38
N ALA A 166 -24.59 -26.42 0.21
CA ALA A 166 -24.74 -27.84 -0.14
C ALA A 166 -23.99 -28.26 -1.42
N SER A 167 -24.01 -27.41 -2.45
CA SER A 167 -23.31 -27.66 -3.72
C SER A 167 -21.79 -27.66 -3.62
N LEU A 168 -21.22 -27.18 -2.50
CA LEU A 168 -19.78 -27.08 -2.29
C LEU A 168 -19.22 -28.15 -1.34
N SER A 169 -20.04 -29.12 -0.95
CA SER A 169 -19.66 -30.19 -0.03
C SER A 169 -18.51 -31.10 -0.54
N ALA A 170 -18.24 -31.08 -1.84
CA ALA A 170 -17.12 -31.79 -2.46
C ALA A 170 -15.76 -31.13 -2.23
N ILE A 171 -15.72 -29.85 -1.83
CA ILE A 171 -14.47 -29.12 -1.56
C ILE A 171 -13.98 -29.49 -0.19
N SER A 172 -12.75 -29.99 -0.11
CA SER A 172 -12.16 -30.43 1.15
C SER A 172 -11.85 -29.27 2.10
N LYS A 173 -11.76 -29.61 3.40
CA LYS A 173 -11.30 -28.62 4.40
C LYS A 173 -9.90 -28.08 4.08
N ALA A 174 -9.02 -28.93 3.56
CA ALA A 174 -7.65 -28.54 3.18
C ALA A 174 -7.65 -27.51 2.05
N ASP A 175 -8.55 -27.66 1.06
CA ASP A 175 -8.70 -26.67 -0.03
C ASP A 175 -9.19 -25.33 0.53
N TRP A 176 -10.16 -25.35 1.44
CA TRP A 176 -10.61 -24.12 2.10
C TRP A 176 -9.52 -23.48 2.96
N ASP A 177 -8.72 -24.25 3.69
CA ASP A 177 -7.59 -23.74 4.47
C ASP A 177 -6.58 -23.04 3.54
N GLN A 178 -6.31 -23.59 2.36
CA GLN A 178 -5.45 -22.99 1.37
C GLN A 178 -6.04 -21.70 0.76
N VAL A 179 -7.34 -21.68 0.47
CA VAL A 179 -8.05 -20.51 -0.08
C VAL A 179 -7.94 -19.32 0.89
N PHE A 180 -8.19 -19.57 2.18
CA PHE A 180 -8.26 -18.53 3.20
C PHE A 180 -6.93 -18.28 3.92
N ASP A 181 -5.81 -18.83 3.43
CA ASP A 181 -4.47 -18.51 3.91
C ASP A 181 -3.92 -17.24 3.24
N ALA A 182 -3.74 -16.18 4.03
CA ALA A 182 -3.16 -14.92 3.55
C ALA A 182 -1.72 -15.09 3.02
N ARG A 183 -0.94 -16.03 3.55
CA ARG A 183 0.44 -16.30 3.10
C ARG A 183 0.50 -16.75 1.65
N SER A 184 -0.57 -17.30 1.13
CA SER A 184 -0.69 -17.70 -0.27
C SER A 184 -0.52 -16.55 -1.28
N PHE A 185 -0.70 -15.28 -0.87
CA PHE A 185 -0.41 -14.10 -1.69
C PHE A 185 1.09 -13.77 -1.74
N LEU A 186 1.90 -14.39 -0.88
CA LEU A 186 3.34 -14.11 -0.76
C LEU A 186 4.21 -15.10 -1.55
N THR A 187 3.62 -16.00 -2.34
CA THR A 187 4.33 -17.08 -3.06
C THR A 187 5.52 -16.61 -3.91
N HIS A 188 5.45 -15.39 -4.45
CA HIS A 188 6.47 -14.85 -5.34
C HIS A 188 7.32 -13.75 -4.70
N ILE A 189 7.21 -13.52 -3.38
CA ILE A 189 7.85 -12.39 -2.70
C ILE A 189 9.37 -12.47 -2.79
N ASP A 190 9.95 -13.65 -2.59
CA ASP A 190 11.40 -13.85 -2.66
C ASP A 190 11.96 -13.55 -4.06
N GLY A 191 11.22 -13.95 -5.10
CA GLY A 191 11.58 -13.61 -6.49
C GLY A 191 11.49 -12.12 -6.81
N ILE A 192 10.59 -11.39 -6.11
CA ILE A 192 10.50 -9.93 -6.23
C ILE A 192 11.69 -9.27 -5.53
N PHE A 193 11.99 -9.67 -4.31
CA PHE A 193 13.14 -9.14 -3.56
C PHE A 193 14.48 -9.45 -4.23
N GLY A 194 14.64 -10.65 -4.80
CA GLY A 194 15.85 -11.04 -5.53
C GLY A 194 16.16 -10.17 -6.76
N ARG A 195 15.19 -9.39 -7.25
CA ARG A 195 15.39 -8.43 -8.35
C ARG A 195 15.82 -7.04 -7.88
N VAL A 196 15.77 -6.77 -6.58
CA VAL A 196 16.25 -5.49 -6.04
C VAL A 196 17.77 -5.52 -5.97
N PRO A 197 18.49 -4.58 -6.63
CA PRO A 197 19.94 -4.52 -6.52
C PRO A 197 20.36 -4.35 -5.05
N HIS A 198 21.22 -5.22 -4.57
CA HIS A 198 21.83 -5.01 -3.26
C HIS A 198 22.68 -3.73 -3.31
N PRO A 199 22.59 -2.87 -2.29
CA PRO A 199 23.51 -1.74 -2.21
C PRO A 199 24.96 -2.29 -2.21
N PRO A 200 25.90 -1.60 -2.88
CA PRO A 200 27.30 -2.00 -2.82
C PRO A 200 27.72 -2.07 -1.35
N THR A 201 28.34 -3.18 -0.96
CA THR A 201 28.96 -3.32 0.36
C THR A 201 29.90 -2.13 0.57
N PRO A 202 29.80 -1.41 1.70
CA PRO A 202 30.73 -0.33 1.98
C PRO A 202 32.16 -0.91 1.89
N SER A 203 32.99 -0.29 1.06
CA SER A 203 34.42 -0.63 1.01
C SER A 203 35.00 -0.39 2.41
N PRO A 204 35.90 -1.31 2.89
CA PRO A 204 36.50 -1.23 4.19
C PRO A 204 37.34 0.04 4.38
#